data_3ee76d68b07b8e9c68bd0e5a2620c071
#
_entry.id   3ee76d68b07b8e9c68bd0e5a2620c071
#
_cell.length_a   1.000
_cell.length_b   1.000
_cell.length_c   1.000
_cell.angle_alpha   90.00
_cell.angle_beta   90.00
_cell.angle_gamma   90.00
#
_symmetry.space_group_name_H-M   'P 1'
#
loop_
_entity.id
_entity.type
_entity.pdbx_description
1 polymer ?
#
loop_
_entity_poly.entity_id
_entity_poly.type
_entity_poly.pdbx_seq_one_letter_code
_entity_poly.pdbx_strand_id
1 'polypeptide(L)' 'SGGAQGQATEIQIAAEHILKTRQKLNEILAANTGQPLDVIKVDTERDNFMTAQEAKEYGLIDEVITRR' A
#
# COMPACT_ATOMS: atom_id res chain seq x y z
N SER A 1 6.52 -16.45 -28.62
CA SER A 1 6.64 -15.16 -27.97
C SER A 1 6.90 -14.06 -28.99
N GLY A 2 6.19 -13.02 -28.91
CA GLY A 2 6.22 -11.98 -29.90
C GLY A 2 7.26 -10.88 -29.69
N GLY A 3 8.48 -11.18 -29.38
CA GLY A 3 9.55 -10.18 -29.29
C GLY A 3 9.21 -8.99 -28.38
N ALA A 4 9.65 -7.80 -28.76
CA ALA A 4 9.48 -6.58 -27.96
C ALA A 4 8.01 -6.22 -27.71
N GLN A 5 7.15 -6.48 -28.69
CA GLN A 5 5.72 -6.18 -28.59
C GLN A 5 5.03 -7.09 -27.56
N GLY A 6 5.37 -8.37 -27.53
CA GLY A 6 4.85 -9.31 -26.54
C GLY A 6 5.29 -8.94 -25.13
N GLN A 7 6.55 -8.52 -24.97
CA GLN A 7 7.09 -8.08 -23.68
C GLN A 7 6.38 -6.82 -23.19
N ALA A 8 6.10 -5.86 -24.07
CA ALA A 8 5.38 -4.65 -23.69
C ALA A 8 3.96 -4.96 -23.17
N THR A 9 3.27 -5.91 -23.81
CA THR A 9 1.96 -6.37 -23.37
C THR A 9 2.04 -7.03 -22.00
N GLU A 10 3.03 -7.87 -21.77
CA GLU A 10 3.23 -8.54 -20.48
C GLU A 10 3.52 -7.53 -19.36
N ILE A 11 4.33 -6.51 -19.65
CA ILE A 11 4.61 -5.43 -18.70
C ILE A 11 3.33 -4.65 -18.37
N GLN A 12 2.51 -4.37 -19.38
CA GLN A 12 1.25 -3.66 -19.18
C GLN A 12 0.29 -4.46 -18.29
N ILE A 13 0.15 -5.75 -18.52
CA ILE A 13 -0.68 -6.64 -17.72
C ILE A 13 -0.18 -6.67 -16.28
N ALA A 14 1.13 -6.80 -16.08
CA ALA A 14 1.74 -6.80 -14.75
C ALA A 14 1.48 -5.47 -14.02
N ALA A 15 1.61 -4.35 -14.72
CA ALA A 15 1.33 -3.03 -14.14
C ALA A 15 -0.12 -2.89 -13.72
N GLU A 16 -1.07 -3.36 -14.52
CA GLU A 16 -2.49 -3.36 -14.17
C GLU A 16 -2.78 -4.21 -12.94
N HIS A 17 -2.13 -5.37 -12.82
CA HIS A 17 -2.25 -6.23 -11.66
C HIS A 17 -1.73 -5.56 -10.39
N ILE A 18 -0.58 -4.89 -10.49
CA ILE A 18 0.02 -4.16 -9.37
C ILE A 18 -0.93 -3.05 -8.89
N LEU A 19 -1.51 -2.29 -9.82
CA LEU A 19 -2.44 -1.22 -9.49
C LEU A 19 -3.70 -1.75 -8.79
N LYS A 20 -4.25 -2.86 -9.28
CA LYS A 20 -5.40 -3.51 -8.64
C LYS A 20 -5.08 -3.99 -7.24
N THR A 21 -3.94 -4.63 -7.06
CA THR A 21 -3.48 -5.13 -5.77
C THR A 21 -3.29 -3.97 -4.80
N ARG A 22 -2.67 -2.89 -5.25
CA ARG A 22 -2.46 -1.68 -4.46
C ARG A 22 -3.78 -1.08 -4.00
N GLN A 23 -4.76 -0.99 -4.89
CA GLN A 23 -6.07 -0.48 -4.54
C GLN A 23 -6.74 -1.33 -3.47
N LYS A 24 -6.70 -2.65 -3.62
CA LYS A 24 -7.24 -3.58 -2.63
C LYS A 24 -6.57 -3.41 -1.28
N LEU A 25 -5.25 -3.33 -1.25
CA LEU A 25 -4.50 -3.11 -0.01
C LEU A 25 -4.87 -1.78 0.64
N ASN A 26 -5.01 -0.73 -0.15
CA ASN A 26 -5.41 0.57 0.37
C ASN A 26 -6.82 0.53 0.97
N GLU A 27 -7.75 -0.18 0.34
CA GLU A 27 -9.10 -0.36 0.87
C GLU A 27 -9.09 -1.12 2.20
N ILE A 28 -8.27 -2.16 2.30
CA ILE A 28 -8.09 -2.93 3.53
C ILE A 28 -7.49 -2.05 4.64
N LEU A 29 -6.47 -1.28 4.31
CA LEU A 29 -5.86 -0.35 5.26
C LEU A 29 -6.84 0.71 5.73
N ALA A 30 -7.63 1.27 4.83
CA ALA A 30 -8.65 2.25 5.19
C ALA A 30 -9.68 1.66 6.16
N ALA A 31 -10.13 0.43 5.89
CA ALA A 31 -11.08 -0.26 6.76
C ALA A 31 -10.47 -0.55 8.14
N ASN A 32 -9.23 -0.99 8.19
CA ASN A 32 -8.58 -1.40 9.43
C ASN A 32 -8.09 -0.22 10.28
N THR A 33 -7.68 0.87 9.64
CA THR A 33 -7.16 2.05 10.37
C THR A 33 -8.23 3.09 10.67
N GLY A 34 -9.35 3.04 9.96
CA GLY A 34 -10.36 4.11 10.03
C GLY A 34 -9.97 5.38 9.29
N GLN A 35 -8.85 5.37 8.56
CA GLN A 35 -8.42 6.50 7.77
C GLN A 35 -9.18 6.58 6.45
N PRO A 36 -9.46 7.79 5.93
CA PRO A 36 -10.07 7.93 4.61
C PRO A 36 -9.19 7.32 3.51
N LEU A 37 -9.82 6.75 2.49
CA LEU A 37 -9.12 6.08 1.39
C LEU A 37 -8.17 7.04 0.64
N ASP A 38 -8.59 8.28 0.43
CA ASP A 38 -7.76 9.29 -0.24
C ASP A 38 -6.50 9.62 0.55
N VAL A 39 -6.58 9.65 1.88
CA VAL A 39 -5.42 9.83 2.76
C VAL A 39 -4.47 8.64 2.64
N ILE A 40 -5.01 7.43 2.67
CA ILE A 40 -4.23 6.20 2.50
C ILE A 40 -3.49 6.20 1.16
N LYS A 41 -4.16 6.59 0.08
CA LYS A 41 -3.54 6.64 -1.25
C LYS A 41 -2.35 7.58 -1.29
N VAL A 42 -2.48 8.77 -0.73
CA VAL A 42 -1.38 9.75 -0.69
C VAL A 42 -0.23 9.23 0.16
N ASP A 43 -0.54 8.69 1.32
CA ASP A 43 0.49 8.23 2.26
C ASP A 43 1.25 7.02 1.74
N THR A 44 0.58 6.11 1.03
CA THR A 44 1.25 4.92 0.47
C THR A 44 2.04 5.21 -0.80
N GLU A 45 1.79 6.32 -1.49
CA GLU A 45 2.58 6.74 -2.64
C GLU A 45 3.93 7.32 -2.26
N ARG A 46 4.10 7.70 -1.01
CA ARG A 46 5.35 8.23 -0.48
C ARG A 46 6.09 7.15 0.27
N ASP A 47 7.41 7.26 0.30
CA ASP A 47 8.24 6.45 1.19
C ASP A 47 8.12 7.00 2.61
N ASN A 48 7.03 6.65 3.28
CA ASN A 48 6.75 7.09 4.63
C ASN A 48 7.19 6.02 5.62
N PHE A 49 8.27 6.30 6.34
CA PHE A 49 8.65 5.48 7.47
C PHE A 49 7.95 6.00 8.72
N MET A 50 7.30 5.09 9.42
CA MET A 50 6.62 5.41 10.66
C MET A 50 7.34 4.76 11.84
N THR A 51 7.45 5.50 12.94
CA THR A 51 7.81 4.90 14.21
C THR A 51 6.64 4.04 14.70
N ALA A 52 6.91 3.14 15.67
CA ALA A 52 5.86 2.32 16.26
C ALA A 52 4.74 3.20 16.86
N GLN A 53 5.11 4.31 17.50
CA GLN A 53 4.13 5.23 18.08
C GLN A 53 3.27 5.90 17.00
N GLU A 54 3.88 6.33 15.91
CA GLU A 54 3.16 6.92 14.78
C GLU A 54 2.23 5.91 14.11
N ALA A 55 2.66 4.65 13.99
CA ALA A 55 1.83 3.58 13.45
C ALA A 55 0.62 3.30 14.33
N LYS A 56 0.77 3.38 15.65
CA LYS A 56 -0.33 3.26 16.60
C LYS A 56 -1.34 4.39 16.44
N GLU A 57 -0.86 5.62 16.37
CA GLU A 57 -1.70 6.82 16.18
C GLU A 57 -2.45 6.79 14.85
N TYR A 58 -1.81 6.26 13.80
CA TYR A 58 -2.43 6.12 12.50
C TYR A 58 -3.53 5.04 12.49
N GLY A 59 -3.42 4.04 13.36
CA GLY A 59 -4.36 2.92 13.46
C GLY A 59 -3.88 1.62 12.85
N LEU A 60 -2.61 1.56 12.44
CA LEU A 60 -2.04 0.35 11.85
C LEU A 60 -1.75 -0.73 12.88
N ILE A 61 -1.42 -0.33 14.10
CA ILE A 61 -1.14 -1.23 15.22
C ILE A 61 -1.91 -0.78 16.45
N ASP A 62 -2.18 -1.71 17.34
CA ASP A 62 -2.99 -1.44 18.55
C ASP A 62 -2.14 -1.03 19.73
N GLU A 63 -0.90 -1.53 19.80
CA GLU A 63 -0.07 -1.35 20.98
C GLU A 63 1.41 -1.32 20.62
N VAL A 64 2.17 -0.52 21.35
CA VAL A 64 3.62 -0.47 21.25
C VAL A 64 4.23 -1.18 22.45
N ILE A 65 5.08 -2.17 22.15
CA ILE A 65 5.81 -2.91 23.19
C ILE A 65 7.25 -2.41 23.17
N THR A 66 7.70 -1.94 24.34
CA THR A 66 9.07 -1.46 24.49
C THR A 66 9.91 -2.51 25.21
N ARG A 67 11.01 -2.92 24.57
CA ARG A 67 11.97 -3.83 25.21
C ARG A 67 12.87 -3.05 26.17
N ARG A 68 13.04 -3.64 27.30
CA ARG A 68 14.05 -3.15 28.25
C ARG A 68 15.42 -3.72 27.92
#